data_ecccd8433805c8819ee3b8df92ee06d3
#
_entry.id   ecccd8433805c8819ee3b8df92ee06d3
#
_cell.length_a   1.000
_cell.length_b   1.000
_cell.length_c   1.000
_cell.angle_alpha   90.00
_cell.angle_beta   90.00
_cell.angle_gamma   90.00
#
_symmetry.space_group_name_H-M   'P 1'
#
loop_
_entity.id
_entity.type
_entity.pdbx_description
1 polymer ?
#
loop_
_entity_poly.entity_id
_entity_poly.type
_entity_poly.pdbx_seq_one_letter_code
_entity_poly.pdbx_strand_id
1 'polypeptide(L)'
;MRLLAVDIGTGTQDVLLFDTDVQVENCFKIVAPSPTMQVARRIKAATRRGEAVVLTGVMMGGGPSGWAAEEHIRQGYRLYATPEAARTFNDDLSRVEAMGVRIIGEEEAARLTGATPITLRDFGFTALSEAFERLGVTLGVDAVAVAVFDHGNAPPDVSDRQFRFDYLDARLRAANRLSTFAFRAEETPAIMTRMLAVVASAALPEGIPLMVMDTAPAAVMGALLDPVVAQHERLLVANVGNFHTLAFRLESGRIEGIFEHHTGLIDGAKLDGLLSRLADSTLRREEVFGDQGHG
;
A
#
# COMPACT_ATOMS: atom_id res chain seq x y z
N MET A 1 8.25 -24.32 -7.72
CA MET A 1 7.12 -23.38 -7.47
C MET A 1 7.59 -21.96 -7.77
N ARG A 2 6.79 -21.23 -8.54
CA ARG A 2 7.10 -19.82 -8.87
C ARG A 2 6.05 -18.90 -8.28
N LEU A 3 6.47 -17.93 -7.51
CA LEU A 3 5.61 -16.95 -6.82
C LEU A 3 5.98 -15.53 -7.29
N LEU A 4 5.00 -14.77 -7.78
CA LEU A 4 5.16 -13.34 -7.98
C LEU A 4 4.80 -12.61 -6.68
N ALA A 5 5.79 -12.02 -6.02
CA ALA A 5 5.60 -11.18 -4.85
C ALA A 5 5.80 -9.71 -5.24
N VAL A 6 4.86 -8.86 -4.86
CA VAL A 6 4.88 -7.42 -5.16
C VAL A 6 4.59 -6.63 -3.90
N ASP A 7 5.54 -5.79 -3.47
CA ASP A 7 5.30 -4.79 -2.43
C ASP A 7 5.08 -3.41 -3.07
N ILE A 8 3.95 -2.79 -2.77
CA ILE A 8 3.54 -1.53 -3.37
C ILE A 8 3.61 -0.42 -2.32
N GLY A 9 4.78 0.19 -2.27
CA GLY A 9 5.03 1.36 -1.44
C GLY A 9 4.58 2.67 -2.08
N THR A 10 4.85 3.78 -1.41
CA THR A 10 4.52 5.11 -1.94
C THR A 10 5.52 5.59 -2.98
N GLY A 11 6.81 5.31 -2.79
CA GLY A 11 7.88 5.73 -3.71
C GLY A 11 8.16 4.71 -4.80
N THR A 12 8.27 3.45 -4.41
CA THR A 12 8.62 2.31 -5.27
C THR A 12 7.60 1.20 -5.15
N GLN A 13 7.59 0.34 -6.15
CA GLN A 13 7.08 -1.02 -6.06
C GLN A 13 8.26 -1.97 -6.23
N ASP A 14 8.32 -2.95 -5.36
CA ASP A 14 9.36 -3.96 -5.35
C ASP A 14 8.76 -5.29 -5.80
N VAL A 15 9.30 -5.87 -6.86
CA VAL A 15 8.76 -7.06 -7.51
C VAL A 15 9.80 -8.17 -7.47
N LEU A 16 9.42 -9.31 -6.92
CA LEU A 16 10.23 -10.52 -6.87
C LEU A 16 9.49 -11.66 -7.56
N LEU A 17 10.09 -12.24 -8.57
CA LEU A 17 9.69 -13.54 -9.10
C LEU A 17 10.51 -14.61 -8.38
N PHE A 18 9.96 -15.08 -7.26
CA PHE A 18 10.58 -16.14 -6.46
C PHE A 18 10.40 -17.49 -7.15
N ASP A 19 11.48 -18.23 -7.25
CA ASP A 19 11.48 -19.58 -7.83
C ASP A 19 12.20 -20.54 -6.87
N THR A 20 11.52 -21.61 -6.45
CA THR A 20 12.10 -22.58 -5.51
C THR A 20 13.26 -23.38 -6.08
N ASP A 21 13.45 -23.36 -7.39
CA ASP A 21 14.50 -24.11 -8.07
C ASP A 21 15.81 -23.30 -8.21
N VAL A 22 15.81 -22.04 -7.77
CA VAL A 22 16.98 -21.17 -7.75
C VAL A 22 17.17 -20.52 -6.37
N GLN A 23 18.40 -20.15 -6.07
CA GLN A 23 18.69 -19.39 -4.86
C GLN A 23 18.00 -18.01 -4.92
N VAL A 24 17.51 -17.51 -3.79
CA VAL A 24 16.75 -16.25 -3.72
C VAL A 24 17.52 -15.04 -4.27
N GLU A 25 18.85 -15.04 -4.14
CA GLU A 25 19.74 -14.02 -4.69
C GLU A 25 19.69 -13.97 -6.22
N ASN A 26 19.44 -15.11 -6.85
CA ASN A 26 19.37 -15.28 -8.30
C ASN A 26 17.95 -15.21 -8.85
N CYS A 27 16.94 -15.06 -7.99
CA CYS A 27 15.57 -14.80 -8.40
C CYS A 27 15.46 -13.44 -9.09
N PHE A 28 14.54 -13.32 -10.04
CA PHE A 28 14.37 -12.09 -10.79
C PHE A 28 13.72 -11.00 -9.92
N LYS A 29 14.36 -9.83 -9.87
CA LYS A 29 13.92 -8.69 -9.03
C LYS A 29 13.82 -7.43 -9.88
N ILE A 30 12.76 -6.66 -9.67
CA ILE A 30 12.60 -5.32 -10.25
C ILE A 30 12.20 -4.35 -9.14
N VAL A 31 12.86 -3.19 -9.11
CA VAL A 31 12.42 -2.02 -8.36
C VAL A 31 11.99 -0.97 -9.37
N ALA A 32 10.75 -0.54 -9.29
CA ALA A 32 10.16 0.43 -10.21
C ALA A 32 9.45 1.56 -9.43
N PRO A 33 9.22 2.72 -10.06
CA PRO A 33 8.36 3.74 -9.46
C PRO A 33 6.97 3.15 -9.14
N SER A 34 6.44 3.46 -7.95
CA SER A 34 5.13 2.99 -7.53
C SER A 34 4.01 3.48 -8.46
N PRO A 35 2.86 2.80 -8.48
CA PRO A 35 1.70 3.23 -9.26
C PRO A 35 1.28 4.66 -8.96
N THR A 36 1.24 5.07 -7.69
CA THR A 36 0.89 6.46 -7.32
C THR A 36 1.90 7.49 -7.86
N MET A 37 3.19 7.16 -7.90
CA MET A 37 4.22 8.01 -8.52
C MET A 37 4.04 8.11 -10.04
N GLN A 38 3.65 7.01 -10.69
CA GLN A 38 3.38 6.99 -12.13
C GLN A 38 2.16 7.84 -12.47
N VAL A 39 1.06 7.69 -11.71
CA VAL A 39 -0.15 8.52 -11.85
C VAL A 39 0.17 9.99 -11.61
N ALA A 40 0.91 10.32 -10.54
CA ALA A 40 1.33 11.69 -10.26
C ALA A 40 2.11 12.33 -11.43
N ARG A 41 3.03 11.57 -12.06
CA ARG A 41 3.79 12.04 -13.24
C ARG A 41 2.85 12.31 -14.44
N ARG A 42 1.84 11.46 -14.65
CA ARG A 42 0.87 11.64 -15.74
C ARG A 42 -0.04 12.84 -15.51
N ILE A 43 -0.54 13.05 -14.29
CA ILE A 43 -1.32 14.24 -13.92
C ILE A 43 -0.48 15.50 -14.12
N LYS A 44 0.76 15.55 -13.58
CA LYS A 44 1.69 16.68 -13.77
C LYS A 44 2.00 16.95 -15.24
N ALA A 45 2.09 15.91 -16.07
CA ALA A 45 2.30 16.08 -17.50
C ALA A 45 1.07 16.71 -18.17
N ALA A 46 -0.15 16.28 -17.84
CA ALA A 46 -1.39 16.89 -18.32
C ALA A 46 -1.52 18.36 -17.87
N THR A 47 -1.19 18.63 -16.59
CA THR A 47 -1.13 20.02 -16.05
C THR A 47 -0.24 20.92 -16.88
N ARG A 48 0.98 20.48 -17.20
CA ARG A 48 1.93 21.26 -18.04
C ARG A 48 1.43 21.51 -19.47
N ARG A 49 0.55 20.63 -19.99
CA ARG A 49 -0.08 20.81 -21.31
C ARG A 49 -1.38 21.62 -21.28
N GLY A 50 -1.85 21.96 -20.07
CA GLY A 50 -3.13 22.66 -19.89
C GLY A 50 -4.35 21.77 -20.19
N GLU A 51 -4.21 20.47 -20.06
CA GLU A 51 -5.27 19.48 -20.38
C GLU A 51 -6.06 19.13 -19.13
N ALA A 52 -7.36 18.90 -19.27
CA ALA A 52 -8.16 18.26 -18.23
C ALA A 52 -7.70 16.79 -18.04
N VAL A 53 -8.00 16.23 -16.87
CA VAL A 53 -7.71 14.82 -16.55
C VAL A 53 -8.98 14.09 -16.21
N VAL A 54 -9.12 12.83 -16.65
CA VAL A 54 -10.17 11.91 -16.22
C VAL A 54 -9.53 10.65 -15.61
N LEU A 55 -9.88 10.39 -14.34
CA LEU A 55 -9.45 9.23 -13.58
C LEU A 55 -10.52 8.15 -13.61
N THR A 56 -10.13 6.95 -13.98
CA THR A 56 -11.00 5.75 -14.02
C THR A 56 -10.30 4.59 -13.31
N GLY A 57 -10.96 3.45 -13.21
CA GLY A 57 -10.42 2.26 -12.57
C GLY A 57 -10.85 2.15 -11.12
N VAL A 58 -9.96 1.68 -10.25
CA VAL A 58 -10.28 1.40 -8.85
C VAL A 58 -9.49 2.27 -7.90
N MET A 59 -9.88 2.28 -6.62
CA MET A 59 -9.08 2.87 -5.54
C MET A 59 -7.65 2.33 -5.57
N MET A 60 -6.70 3.21 -5.29
CA MET A 60 -5.29 2.89 -5.15
C MET A 60 -4.62 3.76 -4.07
N GLY A 61 -3.33 3.55 -3.81
CA GLY A 61 -2.58 4.42 -2.92
C GLY A 61 -2.60 5.88 -3.36
N GLY A 62 -3.04 6.78 -2.48
CA GLY A 62 -3.08 8.23 -2.69
C GLY A 62 -1.68 8.88 -2.65
N GLY A 63 -1.45 9.76 -1.68
CA GLY A 63 -0.15 10.44 -1.51
C GLY A 63 0.28 11.24 -2.74
N PRO A 64 1.35 10.85 -3.47
CA PRO A 64 1.84 11.59 -4.62
C PRO A 64 0.79 11.88 -5.70
N SER A 65 -0.13 10.95 -5.98
CA SER A 65 -1.20 11.17 -6.95
C SER A 65 -2.21 12.20 -6.44
N GLY A 66 -2.54 12.16 -5.14
CA GLY A 66 -3.42 13.14 -4.50
C GLY A 66 -2.82 14.56 -4.56
N TRP A 67 -1.57 14.73 -4.17
CA TRP A 67 -0.90 16.04 -4.27
C TRP A 67 -0.82 16.57 -5.70
N ALA A 68 -0.61 15.67 -6.68
CA ALA A 68 -0.61 16.07 -8.08
C ALA A 68 -2.01 16.48 -8.55
N ALA A 69 -3.06 15.82 -8.06
CA ALA A 69 -4.46 16.16 -8.33
C ALA A 69 -4.85 17.52 -7.73
N GLU A 70 -4.50 17.76 -6.45
CA GLU A 70 -4.72 19.05 -5.79
C GLU A 70 -4.02 20.20 -6.52
N GLU A 71 -2.77 20.01 -6.91
CA GLU A 71 -2.00 20.99 -7.68
C GLU A 71 -2.64 21.28 -9.03
N HIS A 72 -3.11 20.23 -9.73
CA HIS A 72 -3.79 20.34 -11.01
C HIS A 72 -5.06 21.21 -10.91
N ILE A 73 -5.88 20.94 -9.88
CA ILE A 73 -7.10 21.72 -9.59
C ILE A 73 -6.76 23.16 -9.20
N ARG A 74 -5.77 23.36 -8.34
CA ARG A 74 -5.31 24.68 -7.89
C ARG A 74 -4.83 25.56 -9.04
N GLN A 75 -4.26 24.96 -10.08
CA GLN A 75 -3.89 25.68 -11.31
C GLN A 75 -5.09 25.96 -12.24
N GLY A 76 -6.30 25.61 -11.84
CA GLY A 76 -7.55 25.89 -12.58
C GLY A 76 -7.92 24.85 -13.63
N TYR A 77 -7.26 23.71 -13.66
CA TYR A 77 -7.58 22.64 -14.60
C TYR A 77 -8.64 21.69 -14.03
N ARG A 78 -9.46 21.13 -14.92
CA ARG A 78 -10.53 20.22 -14.53
C ARG A 78 -10.01 18.82 -14.28
N LEU A 79 -10.39 18.25 -13.14
CA LEU A 79 -10.17 16.85 -12.79
C LEU A 79 -11.51 16.14 -12.67
N TYR A 80 -11.70 15.10 -13.45
CA TYR A 80 -12.84 14.22 -13.39
C TYR A 80 -12.41 12.87 -12.80
N ALA A 81 -13.31 12.20 -12.09
CA ALA A 81 -13.04 10.85 -11.58
C ALA A 81 -14.34 10.03 -11.55
N THR A 82 -14.25 8.74 -11.85
CA THR A 82 -15.32 7.80 -11.53
C THR A 82 -15.37 7.55 -10.01
N PRO A 83 -16.51 7.13 -9.44
CA PRO A 83 -16.65 6.97 -8.00
C PRO A 83 -15.56 6.10 -7.35
N GLU A 84 -15.23 4.96 -7.96
CA GLU A 84 -14.20 4.07 -7.43
C GLU A 84 -12.77 4.67 -7.53
N ALA A 85 -12.46 5.35 -8.62
CA ALA A 85 -11.19 6.07 -8.76
C ALA A 85 -11.08 7.24 -7.76
N ALA A 86 -12.19 7.95 -7.50
CA ALA A 86 -12.24 9.09 -6.58
C ALA A 86 -11.92 8.70 -5.13
N ARG A 87 -12.26 7.47 -4.70
CA ARG A 87 -11.92 6.93 -3.37
C ARG A 87 -10.41 6.88 -3.08
N THR A 88 -9.58 6.97 -4.10
CA THR A 88 -8.12 7.15 -3.94
C THR A 88 -7.76 8.37 -3.11
N PHE A 89 -8.60 9.40 -3.10
CA PHE A 89 -8.35 10.65 -2.38
C PHE A 89 -9.06 10.69 -1.02
N ASN A 90 -10.26 10.14 -0.94
CA ASN A 90 -11.02 9.98 0.30
C ASN A 90 -12.18 8.99 0.07
N ASP A 91 -12.47 8.15 1.06
CA ASP A 91 -13.63 7.23 1.01
C ASP A 91 -14.96 7.98 0.98
N ASP A 92 -15.03 9.16 1.62
CA ASP A 92 -16.17 10.08 1.54
C ASP A 92 -16.09 10.93 0.25
N LEU A 93 -16.92 10.56 -0.72
CA LEU A 93 -16.95 11.24 -2.02
C LEU A 93 -17.35 12.73 -1.93
N SER A 94 -18.09 13.14 -0.91
CA SER A 94 -18.42 14.54 -0.71
C SER A 94 -17.19 15.39 -0.39
N ARG A 95 -16.22 14.83 0.31
CA ARG A 95 -14.92 15.46 0.55
C ARG A 95 -14.10 15.56 -0.72
N VAL A 96 -14.17 14.53 -1.57
CA VAL A 96 -13.48 14.54 -2.87
C VAL A 96 -14.07 15.62 -3.80
N GLU A 97 -15.39 15.78 -3.82
CA GLU A 97 -16.05 16.88 -4.55
C GLU A 97 -15.66 18.25 -3.98
N ALA A 98 -15.57 18.38 -2.65
CA ALA A 98 -15.11 19.60 -1.97
C ALA A 98 -13.65 19.96 -2.31
N MET A 99 -12.79 18.99 -2.66
CA MET A 99 -11.45 19.23 -3.21
C MET A 99 -11.48 19.85 -4.62
N GLY A 100 -12.63 19.82 -5.31
CA GLY A 100 -12.78 20.30 -6.68
C GLY A 100 -12.73 19.20 -7.76
N VAL A 101 -12.74 17.93 -7.36
CA VAL A 101 -12.88 16.81 -8.29
C VAL A 101 -14.34 16.71 -8.74
N ARG A 102 -14.57 16.59 -10.04
CA ARG A 102 -15.90 16.32 -10.57
C ARG A 102 -16.12 14.82 -10.71
N ILE A 103 -17.01 14.27 -9.91
CA ILE A 103 -17.39 12.86 -9.99
C ILE A 103 -18.35 12.65 -11.14
N ILE A 104 -18.02 11.69 -12.02
CA ILE A 104 -18.80 11.35 -13.21
C ILE A 104 -18.97 9.83 -13.31
N GLY A 105 -20.02 9.38 -14.00
CA GLY A 105 -20.24 7.96 -14.25
C GLY A 105 -19.25 7.36 -15.26
N GLU A 106 -19.10 6.03 -15.23
CA GLU A 106 -18.19 5.31 -16.16
C GLU A 106 -18.52 5.57 -17.63
N GLU A 107 -19.80 5.64 -17.98
CA GLU A 107 -20.21 5.94 -19.36
C GLU A 107 -19.84 7.37 -19.79
N GLU A 108 -19.98 8.35 -18.89
CA GLU A 108 -19.58 9.73 -19.14
C GLU A 108 -18.07 9.82 -19.29
N ALA A 109 -17.32 9.15 -18.38
CA ALA A 109 -15.86 9.09 -18.43
C ALA A 109 -15.36 8.49 -19.76
N ALA A 110 -15.98 7.42 -20.23
CA ALA A 110 -15.60 6.76 -21.49
C ALA A 110 -15.87 7.64 -22.74
N ARG A 111 -16.83 8.56 -22.67
CA ARG A 111 -17.19 9.48 -23.79
C ARG A 111 -16.51 10.83 -23.68
N LEU A 112 -15.81 11.10 -22.59
CA LEU A 112 -15.20 12.40 -22.34
C LEU A 112 -14.03 12.64 -23.30
N THR A 113 -14.17 13.62 -24.17
CA THR A 113 -13.12 14.04 -25.12
C THR A 113 -12.37 15.26 -24.57
N GLY A 114 -11.11 15.43 -24.96
CA GLY A 114 -10.29 16.58 -24.55
C GLY A 114 -9.76 16.50 -23.11
N ALA A 115 -9.86 15.35 -22.46
CA ALA A 115 -9.22 15.08 -21.18
C ALA A 115 -8.20 13.94 -21.32
N THR A 116 -7.10 14.02 -20.59
CA THR A 116 -6.12 12.94 -20.51
C THR A 116 -6.68 11.80 -19.64
N PRO A 117 -6.89 10.60 -20.21
CA PRO A 117 -7.38 9.46 -19.42
C PRO A 117 -6.24 8.81 -18.63
N ILE A 118 -6.51 8.54 -17.34
CA ILE A 118 -5.59 7.84 -16.44
C ILE A 118 -6.37 6.79 -15.67
N THR A 119 -6.03 5.52 -15.89
CA THR A 119 -6.61 4.41 -15.13
C THR A 119 -5.84 4.18 -13.85
N LEU A 120 -6.53 4.16 -12.73
CA LEU A 120 -6.00 3.95 -11.39
C LEU A 120 -6.07 2.47 -11.01
N ARG A 121 -4.98 1.96 -10.48
CA ARG A 121 -4.87 0.65 -9.83
C ARG A 121 -3.49 0.54 -9.18
N ASP A 122 -3.40 -0.17 -8.07
CA ASP A 122 -2.11 -0.48 -7.43
C ASP A 122 -1.39 -1.64 -8.14
N PHE A 123 -2.13 -2.68 -8.49
CA PHE A 123 -1.58 -3.89 -9.08
C PHE A 123 -2.27 -4.22 -10.42
N GLY A 124 -1.50 -4.71 -11.38
CA GLY A 124 -1.99 -5.20 -12.66
C GLY A 124 -1.06 -6.28 -13.21
N PHE A 125 -1.50 -7.54 -13.13
CA PHE A 125 -0.71 -8.68 -13.55
C PHE A 125 -0.26 -8.59 -15.01
N THR A 126 -1.16 -8.21 -15.93
CA THR A 126 -0.88 -8.10 -17.36
C THR A 126 0.28 -7.15 -17.64
N ALA A 127 0.27 -5.95 -17.00
CA ALA A 127 1.33 -4.97 -17.23
C ALA A 127 2.70 -5.45 -16.73
N LEU A 128 2.73 -6.17 -15.60
CA LEU A 128 3.96 -6.80 -15.11
C LEU A 128 4.41 -7.93 -16.04
N SER A 129 3.48 -8.80 -16.49
CA SER A 129 3.78 -9.87 -17.44
C SER A 129 4.44 -9.33 -18.70
N GLU A 130 3.87 -8.29 -19.31
CA GLU A 130 4.44 -7.63 -20.48
C GLU A 130 5.84 -7.05 -20.20
N ALA A 131 6.06 -6.47 -19.02
CA ALA A 131 7.36 -5.93 -18.64
C ALA A 131 8.41 -7.04 -18.49
N PHE A 132 8.06 -8.15 -17.86
CA PHE A 132 8.93 -9.33 -17.73
C PHE A 132 9.26 -9.96 -19.10
N GLU A 133 8.26 -10.10 -19.97
CA GLU A 133 8.46 -10.63 -21.33
C GLU A 133 9.44 -9.79 -22.16
N ARG A 134 9.37 -8.46 -22.04
CA ARG A 134 10.33 -7.55 -22.69
C ARG A 134 11.77 -7.72 -22.19
N LEU A 135 11.93 -8.25 -20.98
CA LEU A 135 13.22 -8.60 -20.38
C LEU A 135 13.62 -10.06 -20.65
N GLY A 136 12.85 -10.78 -21.47
CA GLY A 136 13.11 -12.18 -21.83
C GLY A 136 12.68 -13.18 -20.75
N VAL A 137 11.83 -12.79 -19.80
CA VAL A 137 11.34 -13.65 -18.73
C VAL A 137 9.86 -13.89 -18.89
N THR A 138 9.46 -15.17 -19.09
CA THR A 138 8.05 -15.55 -19.10
C THR A 138 7.51 -15.62 -17.68
N LEU A 139 6.45 -14.90 -17.39
CA LEU A 139 5.81 -14.85 -16.09
C LEU A 139 4.83 -16.04 -15.91
N GLY A 140 5.36 -17.24 -15.84
CA GLY A 140 4.59 -18.44 -15.48
C GLY A 140 4.65 -18.61 -13.97
N VAL A 141 3.55 -18.34 -13.25
CA VAL A 141 3.51 -18.39 -11.79
C VAL A 141 2.44 -19.36 -11.26
N ASP A 142 2.71 -19.93 -10.11
CA ASP A 142 1.79 -20.82 -9.39
C ASP A 142 0.92 -20.03 -8.40
N ALA A 143 1.37 -18.84 -7.98
CA ALA A 143 0.64 -17.96 -7.07
C ALA A 143 1.14 -16.51 -7.17
N VAL A 144 0.31 -15.57 -6.69
CA VAL A 144 0.65 -14.14 -6.59
C VAL A 144 0.43 -13.66 -5.15
N ALA A 145 1.36 -12.87 -4.63
CA ALA A 145 1.25 -12.18 -3.35
C ALA A 145 1.48 -10.69 -3.53
N VAL A 146 0.57 -9.87 -3.01
CA VAL A 146 0.66 -8.41 -3.10
C VAL A 146 0.58 -7.80 -1.72
N ALA A 147 1.58 -6.99 -1.37
CA ALA A 147 1.57 -6.20 -0.15
C ALA A 147 1.21 -4.75 -0.46
N VAL A 148 0.25 -4.20 0.29
CA VAL A 148 -0.14 -2.78 0.25
C VAL A 148 -0.43 -2.28 1.66
N PHE A 149 -0.12 -1.02 1.92
CA PHE A 149 -0.54 -0.38 3.15
C PHE A 149 -2.02 0.03 3.04
N ASP A 150 -2.87 -0.48 3.93
CA ASP A 150 -4.31 -0.20 3.92
C ASP A 150 -4.76 0.34 5.29
N HIS A 151 -5.28 1.57 5.33
CA HIS A 151 -5.83 2.15 6.56
C HIS A 151 -7.16 1.52 6.97
N GLY A 152 -7.82 0.86 6.04
CA GLY A 152 -9.21 0.47 6.17
C GLY A 152 -10.17 1.65 5.99
N ASN A 153 -11.44 1.35 5.85
CA ASN A 153 -12.50 2.35 5.76
C ASN A 153 -13.04 2.67 7.15
N ALA A 154 -12.57 3.77 7.75
CA ALA A 154 -12.97 4.21 9.07
C ALA A 154 -14.41 4.77 9.05
N PRO A 155 -15.20 4.58 10.13
CA PRO A 155 -16.45 5.31 10.33
C PRO A 155 -16.22 6.83 10.32
N PRO A 156 -17.23 7.65 9.92
CA PRO A 156 -17.06 9.10 9.74
C PRO A 156 -16.51 9.86 10.95
N ASP A 157 -16.79 9.38 12.16
CA ASP A 157 -16.40 10.03 13.42
C ASP A 157 -15.08 9.49 14.01
N VAL A 158 -14.42 8.57 13.32
CA VAL A 158 -13.16 7.95 13.75
C VAL A 158 -12.06 8.34 12.79
N SER A 159 -10.90 8.76 13.31
CA SER A 159 -9.75 9.03 12.44
C SER A 159 -9.18 7.74 11.85
N ASP A 160 -8.73 7.77 10.59
CA ASP A 160 -8.11 6.63 9.92
C ASP A 160 -6.94 6.06 10.73
N ARG A 161 -6.15 6.93 11.38
CA ARG A 161 -5.03 6.51 12.24
C ARG A 161 -5.49 5.68 13.44
N GLN A 162 -6.53 6.14 14.13
CA GLN A 162 -7.11 5.42 15.27
C GLN A 162 -7.72 4.10 14.80
N PHE A 163 -8.54 4.13 13.76
CA PHE A 163 -9.22 2.95 13.21
C PHE A 163 -8.22 1.87 12.81
N ARG A 164 -7.18 2.26 12.07
CA ARG A 164 -6.11 1.34 11.68
C ARG A 164 -5.44 0.69 12.88
N PHE A 165 -5.05 1.47 13.89
CA PHE A 165 -4.35 0.92 15.04
C PHE A 165 -5.26 0.05 15.92
N ASP A 166 -6.53 0.41 16.07
CA ASP A 166 -7.53 -0.41 16.73
C ASP A 166 -7.74 -1.76 16.01
N TYR A 167 -7.72 -1.73 14.67
CA TYR A 167 -7.79 -2.94 13.88
C TYR A 167 -6.56 -3.84 14.09
N LEU A 168 -5.33 -3.28 14.07
CA LEU A 168 -4.10 -4.02 14.35
C LEU A 168 -4.16 -4.68 15.74
N ASP A 169 -4.54 -3.92 16.78
CA ASP A 169 -4.67 -4.43 18.16
C ASP A 169 -5.69 -5.57 18.24
N ALA A 170 -6.87 -5.40 17.66
CA ALA A 170 -7.91 -6.42 17.66
C ALA A 170 -7.46 -7.73 16.96
N ARG A 171 -6.77 -7.62 15.83
CA ARG A 171 -6.21 -8.79 15.10
C ARG A 171 -5.16 -9.51 15.93
N LEU A 172 -4.25 -8.78 16.58
CA LEU A 172 -3.21 -9.35 17.41
C LEU A 172 -3.78 -10.02 18.67
N ARG A 173 -4.82 -9.46 19.28
CA ARG A 173 -5.52 -10.10 20.41
C ARG A 173 -6.20 -11.40 20.00
N ALA A 174 -6.75 -11.46 18.78
CA ALA A 174 -7.40 -12.66 18.26
C ALA A 174 -6.39 -13.77 17.89
N ALA A 175 -5.27 -13.39 17.25
CA ALA A 175 -4.22 -14.33 16.83
C ALA A 175 -2.87 -13.60 16.76
N ASN A 176 -2.05 -13.76 17.79
CA ASN A 176 -0.76 -13.08 17.92
C ASN A 176 0.28 -13.67 16.96
N ARG A 177 0.15 -13.35 15.68
CA ARG A 177 1.05 -13.75 14.59
C ARG A 177 1.04 -12.72 13.46
N LEU A 178 2.17 -12.51 12.79
CA LEU A 178 2.27 -11.64 11.62
C LEU A 178 1.37 -12.09 10.47
N SER A 179 1.23 -13.41 10.28
CA SER A 179 0.37 -13.97 9.22
C SER A 179 -1.13 -13.65 9.38
N THR A 180 -1.56 -13.14 10.55
CA THR A 180 -2.94 -12.68 10.72
C THR A 180 -3.32 -11.48 9.84
N PHE A 181 -2.32 -10.80 9.26
CA PHE A 181 -2.48 -9.67 8.35
C PHE A 181 -2.41 -10.05 6.87
N ALA A 182 -2.29 -11.36 6.58
CA ALA A 182 -2.34 -11.91 5.23
C ALA A 182 -3.72 -12.54 4.98
N PHE A 183 -4.27 -12.30 3.81
CA PHE A 183 -5.59 -12.78 3.40
C PHE A 183 -5.51 -13.42 2.02
N ARG A 184 -6.21 -14.51 1.82
CA ARG A 184 -6.58 -14.94 0.47
C ARG A 184 -7.54 -13.92 -0.13
N ALA A 185 -7.58 -13.80 -1.43
CA ALA A 185 -8.44 -12.83 -2.11
C ALA A 185 -9.90 -12.87 -1.60
N GLU A 186 -10.45 -14.07 -1.48
CA GLU A 186 -11.83 -14.32 -1.03
C GLU A 186 -12.07 -14.10 0.47
N GLU A 187 -10.99 -14.01 1.26
CA GLU A 187 -11.03 -13.80 2.72
C GLU A 187 -10.70 -12.35 3.11
N THR A 188 -10.46 -11.48 2.12
CA THR A 188 -10.09 -10.09 2.38
C THR A 188 -11.22 -9.37 3.11
N PRO A 189 -10.97 -8.76 4.31
CA PRO A 189 -12.02 -8.10 5.06
C PRO A 189 -12.64 -6.91 4.32
N ALA A 190 -13.96 -6.76 4.42
CA ALA A 190 -14.70 -5.68 3.75
C ALA A 190 -14.21 -4.26 4.10
N ILE A 191 -13.61 -4.09 5.28
CA ILE A 191 -13.04 -2.81 5.71
C ILE A 191 -11.70 -2.49 5.05
N MET A 192 -11.00 -3.49 4.46
CA MET A 192 -9.72 -3.32 3.76
C MET A 192 -9.97 -2.96 2.29
N THR A 193 -10.42 -1.73 2.09
CA THR A 193 -10.92 -1.26 0.79
C THR A 193 -9.85 -1.21 -0.29
N ARG A 194 -8.61 -0.86 0.07
CA ARG A 194 -7.48 -0.86 -0.87
C ARG A 194 -7.03 -2.27 -1.25
N MET A 195 -7.00 -3.21 -0.30
CA MET A 195 -6.72 -4.62 -0.59
C MET A 195 -7.80 -5.22 -1.49
N LEU A 196 -9.08 -4.91 -1.24
CA LEU A 196 -10.19 -5.33 -2.11
C LEU A 196 -10.06 -4.75 -3.52
N ALA A 197 -9.62 -3.50 -3.67
CA ALA A 197 -9.36 -2.90 -4.97
C ALA A 197 -8.21 -3.61 -5.70
N VAL A 198 -7.15 -4.03 -4.99
CA VAL A 198 -6.08 -4.87 -5.55
C VAL A 198 -6.66 -6.19 -6.05
N VAL A 199 -7.47 -6.88 -5.24
CA VAL A 199 -8.12 -8.14 -5.63
C VAL A 199 -8.99 -7.96 -6.88
N ALA A 200 -9.83 -6.92 -6.90
CA ALA A 200 -10.75 -6.64 -8.01
C ALA A 200 -10.04 -6.30 -9.32
N SER A 201 -8.86 -5.67 -9.25
CA SER A 201 -8.11 -5.19 -10.42
C SER A 201 -6.95 -6.09 -10.86
N ALA A 202 -6.68 -7.17 -10.14
CA ALA A 202 -5.49 -8.03 -10.37
C ALA A 202 -5.45 -8.66 -11.76
N ALA A 203 -6.61 -9.03 -12.31
CA ALA A 203 -6.76 -9.66 -13.64
C ALA A 203 -5.82 -10.86 -13.84
N LEU A 204 -5.79 -11.76 -12.85
CA LEU A 204 -4.97 -12.97 -12.89
C LEU A 204 -5.52 -14.00 -13.88
N PRO A 205 -4.67 -14.87 -14.45
CA PRO A 205 -5.13 -16.06 -15.15
C PRO A 205 -5.98 -16.96 -14.23
N GLU A 206 -6.91 -17.69 -14.83
CA GLU A 206 -7.78 -18.61 -14.10
C GLU A 206 -6.95 -19.65 -13.31
N GLY A 207 -7.36 -19.87 -12.06
CA GLY A 207 -6.72 -20.85 -11.18
C GLY A 207 -5.47 -20.37 -10.44
N ILE A 208 -4.98 -19.16 -10.71
CA ILE A 208 -3.84 -18.59 -9.97
C ILE A 208 -4.33 -17.92 -8.68
N PRO A 209 -3.97 -18.46 -7.50
CA PRO A 209 -4.37 -17.87 -6.23
C PRO A 209 -3.69 -16.52 -5.98
N LEU A 210 -4.44 -15.58 -5.37
CA LEU A 210 -3.95 -14.29 -4.90
C LEU A 210 -3.99 -14.22 -3.39
N MET A 211 -2.89 -13.76 -2.81
CA MET A 211 -2.80 -13.35 -1.41
C MET A 211 -2.55 -11.84 -1.35
N VAL A 212 -3.24 -11.15 -0.45
CA VAL A 212 -2.97 -9.74 -0.12
C VAL A 212 -2.54 -9.62 1.33
N MET A 213 -1.65 -8.68 1.63
CA MET A 213 -1.13 -8.48 2.98
C MET A 213 -0.83 -7.01 3.25
N ASP A 214 -0.86 -6.60 4.52
CA ASP A 214 -0.32 -5.30 4.92
C ASP A 214 1.20 -5.26 4.75
N THR A 215 1.71 -4.19 4.16
CA THR A 215 3.14 -4.01 3.82
C THR A 215 4.07 -4.18 5.04
N ALA A 216 3.74 -3.59 6.20
CA ALA A 216 4.66 -3.61 7.33
C ALA A 216 4.78 -5.00 7.96
N PRO A 217 3.71 -5.74 8.28
CA PRO A 217 3.82 -7.14 8.67
C PRO A 217 4.52 -8.01 7.62
N ALA A 218 4.29 -7.76 6.32
CA ALA A 218 4.97 -8.51 5.25
C ALA A 218 6.48 -8.27 5.27
N ALA A 219 6.92 -7.02 5.43
CA ALA A 219 8.35 -6.67 5.55
C ALA A 219 9.00 -7.32 6.77
N VAL A 220 8.31 -7.33 7.92
CA VAL A 220 8.80 -7.99 9.13
C VAL A 220 8.90 -9.50 8.95
N MET A 221 7.90 -10.14 8.30
CA MET A 221 7.99 -11.56 7.96
C MET A 221 9.18 -11.86 7.06
N GLY A 222 9.44 -11.01 6.08
CA GLY A 222 10.62 -11.12 5.21
C GLY A 222 11.93 -11.02 6.00
N ALA A 223 12.03 -10.07 6.92
CA ALA A 223 13.21 -9.91 7.79
C ALA A 223 13.48 -11.15 8.66
N LEU A 224 12.43 -11.84 9.13
CA LEU A 224 12.56 -13.06 9.91
C LEU A 224 13.07 -14.26 9.11
N LEU A 225 13.10 -14.18 7.78
CA LEU A 225 13.71 -15.22 6.93
C LEU A 225 15.22 -15.08 6.80
N ASP A 226 15.80 -13.95 7.23
CA ASP A 226 17.25 -13.77 7.28
C ASP A 226 17.85 -14.72 8.33
N PRO A 227 18.85 -15.54 7.97
CA PRO A 227 19.44 -16.53 8.89
C PRO A 227 20.06 -15.92 10.15
N VAL A 228 20.55 -14.68 10.10
CA VAL A 228 21.10 -13.97 11.26
C VAL A 228 19.97 -13.52 12.18
N VAL A 229 18.91 -12.93 11.60
CA VAL A 229 17.74 -12.48 12.35
C VAL A 229 17.03 -13.66 13.00
N ALA A 230 16.86 -14.76 12.28
CA ALA A 230 16.16 -15.96 12.76
C ALA A 230 16.83 -16.65 13.98
N GLN A 231 18.10 -16.33 14.29
CA GLN A 231 18.82 -16.89 15.45
C GLN A 231 18.42 -16.22 16.78
N HIS A 232 17.72 -15.10 16.73
CA HIS A 232 17.38 -14.34 17.93
C HIS A 232 15.94 -14.62 18.36
N GLU A 233 15.74 -14.96 19.64
CA GLU A 233 14.42 -15.13 20.23
C GLU A 233 13.72 -13.79 20.53
N ARG A 234 14.51 -12.73 20.80
CA ARG A 234 14.02 -11.38 21.09
C ARG A 234 14.54 -10.41 20.05
N LEU A 235 13.62 -9.72 19.39
CA LEU A 235 13.91 -8.88 18.25
C LEU A 235 13.15 -7.56 18.33
N LEU A 236 13.80 -6.49 17.86
CA LEU A 236 13.12 -5.32 17.33
C LEU A 236 13.32 -5.31 15.82
N VAL A 237 12.23 -5.31 15.09
CA VAL A 237 12.25 -5.20 13.62
C VAL A 237 11.46 -3.97 13.23
N ALA A 238 12.10 -3.03 12.55
CA ALA A 238 11.47 -1.81 12.09
C ALA A 238 11.47 -1.75 10.55
N ASN A 239 10.33 -1.43 9.98
CA ASN A 239 10.19 -1.02 8.58
C ASN A 239 10.10 0.50 8.55
N VAL A 240 11.15 1.15 8.01
CA VAL A 240 11.21 2.61 7.82
C VAL A 240 10.88 2.90 6.37
N GLY A 241 9.58 3.06 6.08
CA GLY A 241 9.09 3.35 4.74
C GLY A 241 9.09 4.85 4.42
N ASN A 242 8.70 5.20 3.18
CA ASN A 242 8.65 6.61 2.74
C ASN A 242 7.62 7.45 3.51
N PHE A 243 6.50 6.85 3.95
CA PHE A 243 5.43 7.55 4.68
C PHE A 243 5.23 7.06 6.09
N HIS A 244 5.33 5.74 6.31
CA HIS A 244 5.08 5.12 7.60
C HIS A 244 6.29 4.35 8.07
N THR A 245 6.57 4.49 9.36
CA THR A 245 7.52 3.68 10.10
C THR A 245 6.75 2.83 11.08
N LEU A 246 6.85 1.51 10.94
CA LEU A 246 6.32 0.57 11.90
C LEU A 246 7.47 -0.21 12.52
N ALA A 247 7.38 -0.46 13.83
CA ALA A 247 8.31 -1.34 14.52
C ALA A 247 7.56 -2.37 15.34
N PHE A 248 8.11 -3.57 15.36
CA PHE A 248 7.60 -4.72 16.09
C PHE A 248 8.63 -5.19 17.09
N ARG A 249 8.22 -5.36 18.35
CA ARG A 249 8.96 -6.12 19.33
C ARG A 249 8.43 -7.55 19.32
N LEU A 250 9.31 -8.47 19.04
CA LEU A 250 8.99 -9.89 18.94
C LEU A 250 9.75 -10.67 20.04
N GLU A 251 9.10 -11.67 20.62
CA GLU A 251 9.68 -12.64 21.51
C GLU A 251 9.17 -14.03 21.14
N SER A 252 10.07 -14.94 20.78
CA SER A 252 9.76 -16.31 20.35
C SER A 252 8.65 -16.37 19.27
N GLY A 253 8.70 -15.46 18.29
CA GLY A 253 7.76 -15.35 17.21
C GLY A 253 6.40 -14.70 17.55
N ARG A 254 6.22 -14.27 18.81
CA ARG A 254 5.04 -13.52 19.26
C ARG A 254 5.29 -12.03 19.21
N ILE A 255 4.26 -11.28 18.88
CA ILE A 255 4.31 -9.81 18.87
C ILE A 255 4.00 -9.33 20.30
N GLU A 256 4.98 -8.71 20.96
CA GLU A 256 4.88 -8.20 22.32
C GLU A 256 4.63 -6.68 22.35
N GLY A 257 4.85 -6.00 21.24
CA GLY A 257 4.57 -4.58 21.10
C GLY A 257 4.77 -4.13 19.67
N ILE A 258 4.02 -3.09 19.31
CA ILE A 258 4.12 -2.42 18.02
C ILE A 258 3.99 -0.91 18.21
N PHE A 259 4.58 -0.12 17.35
CA PHE A 259 4.17 1.26 17.12
C PHE A 259 4.13 1.56 15.62
N GLU A 260 3.31 2.53 15.24
CA GLU A 260 3.25 3.06 13.88
C GLU A 260 3.26 4.60 13.92
N HIS A 261 4.12 5.20 13.11
CA HIS A 261 4.25 6.65 13.02
C HIS A 261 4.51 7.11 11.58
N HIS A 262 4.22 8.37 11.28
CA HIS A 262 4.58 8.96 10.00
C HIS A 262 6.09 9.21 9.91
N THR A 263 6.76 8.63 8.91
CA THR A 263 8.23 8.75 8.72
C THR A 263 8.69 10.20 8.61
N GLY A 264 7.93 11.04 7.91
CA GLY A 264 8.27 12.46 7.74
C GLY A 264 8.25 13.30 9.02
N LEU A 265 7.74 12.75 10.14
CA LEU A 265 7.69 13.39 11.45
C LEU A 265 8.68 12.76 12.44
N ILE A 266 9.55 11.86 11.98
CA ILE A 266 10.55 11.16 12.77
C ILE A 266 11.94 11.55 12.28
N ASP A 267 12.76 12.09 13.16
CA ASP A 267 14.22 12.17 12.98
C ASP A 267 14.93 10.98 13.65
N GLY A 268 16.25 10.89 13.48
CA GLY A 268 17.03 9.78 14.04
C GLY A 268 16.91 9.67 15.55
N ALA A 269 16.97 10.78 16.28
CA ALA A 269 16.90 10.79 17.76
C ALA A 269 15.51 10.34 18.24
N LYS A 270 14.45 10.79 17.57
CA LYS A 270 13.08 10.37 17.86
C LYS A 270 12.89 8.88 17.57
N LEU A 271 13.41 8.37 16.45
CA LEU A 271 13.35 6.94 16.13
C LEU A 271 14.04 6.11 17.19
N ASP A 272 15.26 6.48 17.60
CA ASP A 272 16.00 5.79 18.66
C ASP A 272 15.23 5.79 19.98
N GLY A 273 14.61 6.90 20.34
CA GLY A 273 13.78 7.02 21.54
C GLY A 273 12.54 6.11 21.48
N LEU A 274 11.83 6.07 20.35
CA LEU A 274 10.65 5.20 20.15
C LEU A 274 11.05 3.72 20.19
N LEU A 275 12.13 3.33 19.52
CA LEU A 275 12.62 1.96 19.51
C LEU A 275 13.09 1.50 20.89
N SER A 276 13.85 2.34 21.62
CA SER A 276 14.31 2.04 23.00
C SER A 276 13.12 1.81 23.92
N ARG A 277 12.11 2.68 23.87
CA ARG A 277 10.91 2.58 24.71
C ARG A 277 10.00 1.41 24.31
N LEU A 278 9.97 1.04 23.03
CA LEU A 278 9.29 -0.18 22.59
C LEU A 278 10.02 -1.41 23.17
N ALA A 279 11.37 -1.43 23.15
CA ALA A 279 12.18 -2.49 23.72
C ALA A 279 11.89 -2.68 25.21
N ASP A 280 11.83 -1.58 25.97
CA ASP A 280 11.63 -1.56 27.41
C ASP A 280 10.16 -1.72 27.84
N SER A 281 9.22 -1.79 26.89
CA SER A 281 7.75 -1.80 27.16
C SER A 281 7.24 -0.55 27.88
N THR A 282 7.94 0.58 27.72
CA THR A 282 7.56 1.86 28.34
C THR A 282 6.85 2.80 27.37
N LEU A 283 6.84 2.46 26.07
CA LEU A 283 6.13 3.24 25.07
C LEU A 283 4.60 3.12 25.27
N ARG A 284 3.93 4.26 25.25
CA ARG A 284 2.48 4.34 25.40
C ARG A 284 1.82 4.74 24.10
N ARG A 285 0.69 4.11 23.78
CA ARG A 285 -0.10 4.41 22.56
C ARG A 285 -0.46 5.89 22.46
N GLU A 286 -0.93 6.48 23.57
CA GLU A 286 -1.39 7.86 23.63
C GLU A 286 -0.29 8.86 23.29
N GLU A 287 0.96 8.53 23.60
CA GLU A 287 2.11 9.39 23.29
C GLU A 287 2.41 9.38 21.79
N VAL A 288 2.40 8.20 21.16
CA VAL A 288 2.60 8.05 19.72
C VAL A 288 1.46 8.73 18.96
N PHE A 289 0.21 8.49 19.39
CA PHE A 289 -0.98 9.07 18.76
C PHE A 289 -1.01 10.60 18.90
N GLY A 290 -0.69 11.13 20.10
CA GLY A 290 -0.63 12.56 20.39
C GLY A 290 0.47 13.30 19.60
N ASP A 291 1.52 12.58 19.21
CA ASP A 291 2.61 13.08 18.38
C ASP A 291 2.37 12.84 16.87
N GLN A 292 1.13 12.78 16.46
CA GLN A 292 0.71 12.56 15.07
C GLN A 292 0.98 11.15 14.50
N GLY A 293 1.40 10.17 15.32
CA GLY A 293 1.48 8.76 14.95
C GLY A 293 0.11 8.07 14.96
N HIS A 294 0.08 6.77 14.74
CA HIS A 294 -1.13 5.95 14.77
C HIS A 294 -1.37 5.34 16.16
N GLY A 295 -0.30 4.95 16.85
CA GLY A 295 -0.34 4.34 18.17
C GLY A 295 0.93 3.56 18.48
#